data_fd247f5735800232f622bf9845f04e8f
#
_entry.id   fd247f5735800232f622bf9845f04e8f
#
_cell.length_a   1.000
_cell.length_b   1.000
_cell.length_c   1.000
_cell.angle_alpha   90.00
_cell.angle_beta   90.00
_cell.angle_gamma   90.00
#
_symmetry.space_group_name_H-M   'P 1'
#
loop_
_entity.id
_entity.type
_entity.pdbx_description
1 polymer ?
#
loop_
_entity_poly.entity_id
_entity_poly.type
_entity_poly.pdbx_seq_one_letter_code
_entity_poly.pdbx_strand_id
1 'polypeptide(L)'
;MKKVYFIPLLCFVFLFQSCFEVIEEVQMKDDGSGHFNFVINFSQSKTKINSILKMQKINGYTIPSKDEIKKEASKIEALAQSTSGISNVKTNIDLTNYIFTIDLDFQKISNLNTAFLKLKNSRKLDPSLSTDYFTFADKKFIRTQKIPIKTLYEKLEKSDKEVFQTAKYTSVYKFDSTIKSFSNKNSTTSKSRKAIKLNGSIISLINGNEKIENTITLN
;
A
#
# COMPACT_ATOMS: atom_id res chain seq x y z
N MET A 1 -52.61 -4.22 18.61
CA MET A 1 -51.37 -3.49 18.92
C MET A 1 -50.22 -4.27 18.30
N LYS A 2 -49.74 -3.85 17.12
CA LYS A 2 -48.56 -4.49 16.43
C LYS A 2 -47.30 -3.82 16.91
N LYS A 3 -46.48 -4.50 17.71
CA LYS A 3 -45.16 -4.04 18.08
C LYS A 3 -44.22 -4.18 16.86
N VAL A 4 -43.85 -3.06 16.26
CA VAL A 4 -42.91 -3.00 15.16
C VAL A 4 -41.51 -3.17 15.75
N TYR A 5 -40.87 -4.31 15.49
CA TYR A 5 -39.48 -4.57 15.84
C TYR A 5 -38.55 -3.84 14.82
N PHE A 6 -38.23 -2.58 15.12
CA PHE A 6 -37.36 -1.74 14.24
C PHE A 6 -35.88 -1.77 14.65
N ILE A 7 -35.51 -2.61 15.61
CA ILE A 7 -34.18 -2.64 16.21
C ILE A 7 -33.12 -3.47 15.45
N PRO A 8 -33.44 -4.55 14.68
CA PRO A 8 -32.36 -5.33 14.07
C PRO A 8 -31.75 -4.70 12.81
N LEU A 9 -32.40 -3.73 12.16
CA LEU A 9 -31.88 -3.13 10.92
C LEU A 9 -30.74 -2.13 11.17
N LEU A 10 -30.66 -1.51 12.34
CA LEU A 10 -29.61 -0.55 12.68
C LEU A 10 -28.26 -1.20 13.02
N CYS A 11 -28.27 -2.47 13.47
CA CYS A 11 -27.04 -3.21 13.80
C CYS A 11 -26.28 -3.72 12.56
N PHE A 12 -26.91 -3.75 11.37
CA PHE A 12 -26.29 -4.31 10.16
C PHE A 12 -25.35 -3.35 9.43
N VAL A 13 -25.39 -2.06 9.77
CA VAL A 13 -24.58 -1.01 9.11
C VAL A 13 -23.11 -0.97 9.59
N PHE A 14 -22.79 -1.61 10.72
CA PHE A 14 -21.45 -1.57 11.31
C PHE A 14 -20.46 -2.65 10.82
N LEU A 15 -20.86 -3.54 9.91
CA LEU A 15 -20.06 -4.71 9.54
C LEU A 15 -19.08 -4.51 8.39
N PHE A 16 -19.01 -3.32 7.78
CA PHE A 16 -18.16 -3.07 6.59
C PHE A 16 -17.00 -2.11 6.82
N GLN A 17 -16.52 -1.98 8.05
CA GLN A 17 -15.34 -1.14 8.29
C GLN A 17 -14.07 -1.91 7.94
N SER A 18 -13.39 -1.47 6.87
CA SER A 18 -12.04 -1.92 6.53
C SER A 18 -11.10 -1.66 7.70
N CYS A 19 -10.32 -2.66 8.13
CA CYS A 19 -9.35 -2.47 9.20
C CYS A 19 -8.24 -1.50 8.78
N PHE A 20 -7.78 -1.57 7.53
CA PHE A 20 -6.82 -0.62 6.96
C PHE A 20 -6.89 -0.61 5.42
N GLU A 21 -6.30 0.41 4.83
CA GLU A 21 -6.15 0.54 3.39
C GLU A 21 -4.69 0.84 3.05
N VAL A 22 -4.18 0.16 2.03
CA VAL A 22 -2.89 0.45 1.40
C VAL A 22 -3.17 1.11 0.07
N ILE A 23 -2.61 2.30 -0.15
CA ILE A 23 -2.73 3.04 -1.40
C ILE A 23 -1.34 3.22 -2.00
N GLU A 24 -1.18 2.83 -3.26
CA GLU A 24 0.02 2.99 -4.06
C GLU A 24 -0.32 3.87 -5.26
N GLU A 25 0.34 5.03 -5.37
CA GLU A 25 0.17 5.92 -6.51
C GLU A 25 1.51 6.16 -7.19
N VAL A 26 1.54 6.03 -8.51
CA VAL A 26 2.68 6.38 -9.36
C VAL A 26 2.19 7.34 -10.45
N GLN A 27 2.81 8.51 -10.54
CA GLN A 27 2.63 9.41 -11.66
C GLN A 27 3.89 9.36 -12.53
N MET A 28 3.74 8.91 -13.77
CA MET A 28 4.82 8.75 -14.74
C MET A 28 4.77 9.84 -15.79
N LYS A 29 5.91 10.47 -16.06
CA LYS A 29 6.11 11.31 -17.24
C LYS A 29 6.64 10.49 -18.41
N ASP A 30 6.52 11.04 -19.61
CA ASP A 30 6.97 10.36 -20.83
C ASP A 30 8.50 10.19 -20.89
N ASP A 31 9.26 10.99 -20.14
CA ASP A 31 10.72 10.87 -19.98
C ASP A 31 11.17 9.79 -18.97
N GLY A 32 10.21 9.11 -18.34
CA GLY A 32 10.46 8.06 -17.35
C GLY A 32 10.66 8.56 -15.91
N SER A 33 10.68 9.88 -15.69
CA SER A 33 10.64 10.49 -14.37
C SER A 33 9.21 10.47 -13.81
N GLY A 34 9.07 10.77 -12.52
CA GLY A 34 7.74 10.82 -11.95
C GLY A 34 7.72 11.01 -10.45
N HIS A 35 6.54 10.76 -9.91
CA HIS A 35 6.21 10.92 -8.52
C HIS A 35 5.62 9.63 -7.96
N PHE A 36 5.97 9.29 -6.71
CA PHE A 36 5.47 8.13 -5.99
C PHE A 36 4.87 8.57 -4.66
N ASN A 37 3.66 8.13 -4.41
CA ASN A 37 2.98 8.29 -3.12
C ASN A 37 2.51 6.93 -2.61
N PHE A 38 2.80 6.64 -1.34
CA PHE A 38 2.38 5.40 -0.69
C PHE A 38 1.76 5.74 0.66
N VAL A 39 0.54 5.25 0.87
CA VAL A 39 -0.23 5.52 2.09
C VAL A 39 -0.65 4.21 2.73
N ILE A 40 -0.48 4.11 4.05
CA ILE A 40 -1.14 3.11 4.88
C ILE A 40 -2.09 3.84 5.80
N ASN A 41 -3.37 3.58 5.66
CA ASN A 41 -4.43 4.27 6.38
C ASN A 41 -5.15 3.30 7.34
N PHE A 42 -4.91 3.47 8.64
CA PHE A 42 -5.56 2.72 9.71
C PHE A 42 -6.68 3.52 10.41
N SER A 43 -7.14 4.62 9.84
CA SER A 43 -8.10 5.52 10.51
C SER A 43 -9.38 4.82 10.97
N GLN A 44 -9.83 3.81 10.24
CA GLN A 44 -10.98 2.98 10.59
C GLN A 44 -10.71 2.04 11.77
N SER A 45 -9.43 1.79 12.11
CA SER A 45 -9.01 0.96 13.24
C SER A 45 -8.51 1.76 14.44
N LYS A 46 -8.74 3.07 14.46
CA LYS A 46 -8.22 4.01 15.47
C LYS A 46 -8.46 3.55 16.92
N THR A 47 -9.68 3.10 17.25
CA THR A 47 -10.01 2.62 18.60
C THR A 47 -9.18 1.40 18.98
N LYS A 48 -9.04 0.41 18.07
CA LYS A 48 -8.25 -0.79 18.28
C LYS A 48 -6.77 -0.46 18.46
N ILE A 49 -6.21 0.42 17.61
CA ILE A 49 -4.81 0.85 17.70
C ILE A 49 -4.55 1.61 19.01
N ASN A 50 -5.45 2.51 19.41
CA ASN A 50 -5.34 3.21 20.70
C ASN A 50 -5.29 2.23 21.88
N SER A 51 -6.06 1.16 21.83
CA SER A 51 -6.04 0.12 22.87
C SER A 51 -4.72 -0.65 22.86
N ILE A 52 -4.23 -1.03 21.67
CA ILE A 52 -2.94 -1.74 21.50
C ILE A 52 -1.78 -0.88 22.01
N LEU A 53 -1.73 0.41 21.65
CA LEU A 53 -0.64 1.31 22.06
C LEU A 53 -0.57 1.57 23.59
N LYS A 54 -1.60 1.22 24.33
CA LYS A 54 -1.60 1.24 25.81
C LYS A 54 -0.98 -0.03 26.41
N MET A 55 -0.80 -1.08 25.62
CA MET A 55 -0.21 -2.34 26.06
C MET A 55 1.32 -2.23 25.92
N GLN A 56 2.06 -2.92 26.77
CA GLN A 56 3.52 -3.02 26.62
C GLN A 56 3.91 -4.11 25.61
N LYS A 57 3.12 -5.19 25.55
CA LYS A 57 3.33 -6.32 24.65
C LYS A 57 2.01 -6.88 24.17
N ILE A 58 2.01 -7.44 22.97
CA ILE A 58 0.91 -8.22 22.39
C ILE A 58 1.51 -9.41 21.64
N ASN A 59 1.00 -10.63 21.85
CA ASN A 59 1.48 -11.85 21.22
C ASN A 59 3.02 -12.02 21.29
N GLY A 60 3.64 -11.60 22.42
CA GLY A 60 5.10 -11.63 22.60
C GLY A 60 5.87 -10.48 21.97
N TYR A 61 5.24 -9.65 21.13
CA TYR A 61 5.87 -8.49 20.50
C TYR A 61 5.77 -7.26 21.39
N THR A 62 6.88 -6.52 21.53
CA THR A 62 6.88 -5.21 22.18
C THR A 62 6.19 -4.18 21.28
N ILE A 63 5.25 -3.44 21.84
CA ILE A 63 4.54 -2.39 21.12
C ILE A 63 5.41 -1.14 21.09
N PRO A 64 5.71 -0.59 19.90
CA PRO A 64 6.53 0.62 19.80
C PRO A 64 5.81 1.83 20.34
N SER A 65 6.53 2.70 21.02
CA SER A 65 6.05 4.02 21.41
C SER A 65 5.81 4.92 20.19
N LYS A 66 5.04 5.99 20.37
CA LYS A 66 4.82 6.98 19.29
C LYS A 66 6.11 7.61 18.80
N ASP A 67 7.11 7.81 19.68
CA ASP A 67 8.40 8.38 19.30
C ASP A 67 9.27 7.38 18.53
N GLU A 68 9.21 6.11 18.88
CA GLU A 68 9.87 5.05 18.08
C GLU A 68 9.26 4.95 16.70
N ILE A 69 7.93 5.05 16.55
CA ILE A 69 7.26 5.07 15.25
C ILE A 69 7.77 6.25 14.40
N LYS A 70 7.82 7.45 14.97
CA LYS A 70 8.36 8.65 14.28
C LYS A 70 9.82 8.46 13.88
N LYS A 71 10.66 7.94 14.78
CA LYS A 71 12.07 7.67 14.53
C LYS A 71 12.25 6.68 13.38
N GLU A 72 11.42 5.63 13.32
CA GLU A 72 11.47 4.67 12.23
C GLU A 72 11.06 5.29 10.88
N ALA A 73 10.07 6.16 10.84
CA ALA A 73 9.73 6.87 9.62
C ALA A 73 10.84 7.80 9.14
N SER A 74 11.48 8.55 10.06
CA SER A 74 12.65 9.39 9.72
C SER A 74 13.80 8.56 9.15
N LYS A 75 14.01 7.32 9.62
CA LYS A 75 15.02 6.43 9.02
C LYS A 75 14.64 6.00 7.61
N ILE A 76 13.36 5.72 7.34
CA ILE A 76 12.87 5.37 6.00
C ILE A 76 13.06 6.56 5.06
N GLU A 77 12.71 7.77 5.50
CA GLU A 77 12.90 9.02 4.75
C GLU A 77 14.37 9.23 4.38
N ALA A 78 15.27 9.20 5.37
CA ALA A 78 16.71 9.38 5.16
C ALA A 78 17.29 8.33 4.19
N LEU A 79 16.83 7.08 4.30
CA LEU A 79 17.25 6.00 3.42
C LEU A 79 16.77 6.21 1.98
N ALA A 80 15.52 6.61 1.78
CA ALA A 80 14.98 6.93 0.47
C ALA A 80 15.74 8.13 -0.13
N GLN A 81 15.96 9.20 0.65
CA GLN A 81 16.68 10.38 0.23
C GLN A 81 18.15 10.10 -0.15
N SER A 82 18.79 9.11 0.48
CA SER A 82 20.15 8.67 0.12
C SER A 82 20.21 7.87 -1.19
N THR A 83 19.07 7.60 -1.83
CA THR A 83 19.03 6.81 -3.06
C THR A 83 19.21 7.71 -4.28
N SER A 84 20.20 7.40 -5.11
CA SER A 84 20.45 8.15 -6.35
C SER A 84 19.21 8.19 -7.24
N GLY A 85 18.89 9.38 -7.77
CA GLY A 85 17.72 9.61 -8.59
C GLY A 85 16.38 9.68 -7.82
N ILE A 86 16.41 9.69 -6.49
CA ILE A 86 15.28 10.01 -5.62
C ILE A 86 15.46 11.42 -5.04
N SER A 87 14.40 12.19 -4.97
CA SER A 87 14.39 13.55 -4.42
C SER A 87 13.04 13.89 -3.78
N ASN A 88 12.95 15.04 -3.10
CA ASN A 88 11.74 15.57 -2.48
C ASN A 88 11.02 14.58 -1.54
N VAL A 89 11.81 13.72 -0.88
CA VAL A 89 11.25 12.71 0.02
C VAL A 89 10.63 13.38 1.23
N LYS A 90 9.39 13.01 1.53
CA LYS A 90 8.65 13.44 2.71
C LYS A 90 7.92 12.25 3.31
N THR A 91 8.07 12.05 4.62
CA THR A 91 7.21 11.15 5.38
C THR A 91 6.27 11.96 6.25
N ASN A 92 5.02 11.58 6.28
CA ASN A 92 4.03 12.15 7.19
C ASN A 92 3.41 11.04 8.03
N ILE A 93 3.37 11.26 9.35
CA ILE A 93 2.76 10.34 10.31
C ILE A 93 1.70 11.09 11.10
N ASP A 94 0.45 10.90 10.75
CA ASP A 94 -0.68 11.33 11.53
C ASP A 94 -1.00 10.28 12.62
N LEU A 95 -0.43 10.44 13.80
CA LEU A 95 -0.70 9.56 14.95
C LEU A 95 -2.05 9.84 15.63
N THR A 96 -2.81 10.81 15.14
CA THR A 96 -4.19 11.07 15.58
C THR A 96 -5.16 10.16 14.82
N ASN A 97 -4.94 10.02 13.50
CA ASN A 97 -5.78 9.20 12.64
C ASN A 97 -5.07 7.90 12.17
N TYR A 98 -3.81 7.69 12.57
CA TYR A 98 -3.00 6.52 12.18
C TYR A 98 -2.87 6.37 10.66
N ILE A 99 -2.48 7.47 10.02
CA ILE A 99 -2.18 7.52 8.58
C ILE A 99 -0.69 7.74 8.41
N PHE A 100 -0.06 6.86 7.61
CA PHE A 100 1.36 6.91 7.28
C PHE A 100 1.48 7.16 5.79
N THR A 101 2.24 8.19 5.42
CA THR A 101 2.46 8.54 4.01
C THR A 101 3.95 8.68 3.75
N ILE A 102 4.40 8.13 2.63
CA ILE A 102 5.68 8.48 2.02
C ILE A 102 5.41 9.03 0.62
N ASP A 103 6.07 10.13 0.33
CA ASP A 103 5.92 10.92 -0.88
C ASP A 103 7.31 11.26 -1.41
N LEU A 104 7.59 11.05 -2.69
CA LEU A 104 8.90 11.31 -3.29
C LEU A 104 8.84 11.44 -4.80
N ASP A 105 9.85 12.11 -5.37
CA ASP A 105 10.09 12.16 -6.81
C ASP A 105 11.22 11.21 -7.22
N PHE A 106 11.12 10.66 -8.42
CA PHE A 106 12.15 9.83 -9.01
C PHE A 106 12.53 10.29 -10.43
N GLN A 107 13.80 10.14 -10.79
CA GLN A 107 14.30 10.44 -12.14
C GLN A 107 13.99 9.31 -13.12
N LYS A 108 13.98 8.07 -12.66
CA LYS A 108 13.60 6.85 -13.40
C LYS A 108 12.85 5.93 -12.45
N ILE A 109 11.88 5.19 -12.96
CA ILE A 109 11.09 4.25 -12.15
C ILE A 109 11.97 3.18 -11.45
N SER A 110 13.10 2.81 -12.05
CA SER A 110 14.07 1.90 -11.44
C SER A 110 14.70 2.43 -10.15
N ASN A 111 14.70 3.76 -9.92
CA ASN A 111 15.18 4.34 -8.67
C ASN A 111 14.29 3.95 -7.49
N LEU A 112 12.96 3.77 -7.71
CA LEU A 112 12.06 3.22 -6.69
C LEU A 112 12.45 1.79 -6.32
N ASN A 113 12.74 0.93 -7.30
CA ASN A 113 13.19 -0.43 -7.03
C ASN A 113 14.49 -0.44 -6.21
N THR A 114 15.41 0.49 -6.51
CA THR A 114 16.65 0.66 -5.73
C THR A 114 16.35 1.12 -4.29
N ALA A 115 15.43 2.04 -4.09
CA ALA A 115 15.01 2.48 -2.76
C ALA A 115 14.39 1.33 -1.95
N PHE A 116 13.53 0.52 -2.58
CA PHE A 116 12.97 -0.69 -1.96
C PHE A 116 14.05 -1.72 -1.60
N LEU A 117 15.04 -1.90 -2.47
CA LEU A 117 16.18 -2.79 -2.18
C LEU A 117 16.98 -2.30 -0.97
N LYS A 118 17.29 -1.01 -0.88
CA LYS A 118 17.94 -0.42 0.28
C LYS A 118 17.13 -0.62 1.55
N LEU A 119 15.80 -0.39 1.49
CA LEU A 119 14.91 -0.61 2.63
C LEU A 119 14.91 -2.09 3.06
N LYS A 120 14.78 -3.02 2.12
CA LYS A 120 14.86 -4.45 2.37
C LYS A 120 16.13 -4.83 3.11
N ASN A 121 17.29 -4.37 2.62
CA ASN A 121 18.60 -4.67 3.19
C ASN A 121 18.77 -4.05 4.58
N SER A 122 18.34 -2.80 4.77
CA SER A 122 18.42 -2.10 6.06
C SER A 122 17.57 -2.78 7.15
N ARG A 123 16.49 -3.43 6.77
CA ARG A 123 15.57 -4.15 7.66
C ARG A 123 15.90 -5.64 7.77
N LYS A 124 16.94 -6.11 7.08
CA LYS A 124 17.32 -7.54 7.03
C LYS A 124 16.12 -8.43 6.68
N LEU A 125 15.26 -7.95 5.75
CA LEU A 125 14.11 -8.72 5.29
C LEU A 125 14.58 -9.93 4.48
N ASP A 126 13.69 -10.91 4.31
CA ASP A 126 13.95 -12.14 3.57
C ASP A 126 14.63 -11.85 2.22
N PRO A 127 15.84 -12.41 1.96
CA PRO A 127 16.55 -12.20 0.72
C PRO A 127 15.76 -12.57 -0.54
N SER A 128 14.82 -13.52 -0.44
CA SER A 128 13.97 -13.96 -1.54
C SER A 128 12.93 -12.91 -1.99
N LEU A 129 12.69 -11.87 -1.17
CA LEU A 129 11.78 -10.79 -1.53
C LEU A 129 12.36 -10.01 -2.71
N SER A 130 11.69 -10.08 -3.86
CA SER A 130 12.01 -9.23 -5.01
C SER A 130 11.73 -7.76 -4.67
N THR A 131 12.50 -6.87 -5.28
CA THR A 131 12.30 -5.42 -5.20
C THR A 131 12.08 -4.78 -6.57
N ASP A 132 12.02 -5.59 -7.62
CA ASP A 132 11.73 -5.15 -8.99
C ASP A 132 10.21 -5.09 -9.19
N TYR A 133 9.59 -4.11 -8.52
CA TYR A 133 8.14 -3.97 -8.56
C TYR A 133 7.64 -3.24 -9.79
N PHE A 134 8.47 -2.36 -10.38
CA PHE A 134 8.10 -1.50 -11.49
C PHE A 134 9.12 -1.54 -12.60
N THR A 135 8.65 -1.52 -13.85
CA THR A 135 9.49 -1.22 -15.00
C THR A 135 8.77 -0.27 -15.95
N PHE A 136 9.55 0.55 -16.67
CA PHE A 136 9.04 1.42 -17.74
C PHE A 136 10.06 1.45 -18.87
N ALA A 137 9.67 0.93 -20.03
CA ALA A 137 10.44 0.94 -21.24
C ALA A 137 9.50 0.85 -22.46
N ASP A 138 9.85 1.45 -23.58
CA ASP A 138 9.11 1.37 -24.84
C ASP A 138 7.61 1.68 -24.67
N LYS A 139 7.29 2.75 -23.93
CA LYS A 139 5.91 3.16 -23.59
C LYS A 139 5.11 2.08 -22.86
N LYS A 140 5.78 1.15 -22.21
CA LYS A 140 5.16 0.08 -21.42
C LYS A 140 5.54 0.21 -19.96
N PHE A 141 4.54 0.44 -19.11
CA PHE A 141 4.66 0.40 -17.65
C PHE A 141 4.21 -0.95 -17.13
N ILE A 142 5.02 -1.59 -16.31
CA ILE A 142 4.69 -2.89 -15.72
C ILE A 142 4.78 -2.79 -14.20
N ARG A 143 3.70 -3.16 -13.53
CA ARG A 143 3.65 -3.47 -12.10
C ARG A 143 3.66 -4.98 -11.93
N THR A 144 4.66 -5.50 -11.24
CA THR A 144 4.81 -6.94 -11.00
C THR A 144 4.28 -7.32 -9.62
N GLN A 145 3.85 -8.57 -9.44
CA GLN A 145 3.50 -9.12 -8.13
C GLN A 145 4.54 -10.15 -7.70
N LYS A 146 5.67 -9.66 -7.21
CA LYS A 146 6.78 -10.53 -6.79
C LYS A 146 6.90 -10.68 -5.26
N ILE A 147 5.89 -10.25 -4.51
CA ILE A 147 5.88 -10.38 -3.05
C ILE A 147 5.19 -11.70 -2.70
N PRO A 148 5.83 -12.61 -1.93
CA PRO A 148 5.21 -13.86 -1.50
C PRO A 148 4.21 -13.59 -0.35
N ILE A 149 3.17 -12.81 -0.63
CA ILE A 149 2.20 -12.33 0.36
C ILE A 149 1.56 -13.49 1.11
N LYS A 150 1.22 -14.57 0.41
CA LYS A 150 0.61 -15.75 1.01
C LYS A 150 1.53 -16.40 2.05
N THR A 151 2.79 -16.64 1.72
CA THR A 151 3.76 -17.23 2.63
C THR A 151 4.02 -16.37 3.87
N LEU A 152 4.04 -15.04 3.70
CA LEU A 152 4.16 -14.10 4.81
C LEU A 152 2.92 -14.12 5.71
N TYR A 153 1.73 -14.13 5.11
CA TYR A 153 0.46 -14.21 5.84
C TYR A 153 0.31 -15.53 6.61
N GLU A 154 0.72 -16.65 6.04
CA GLU A 154 0.63 -17.96 6.69
C GLU A 154 1.44 -18.04 7.99
N LYS A 155 2.54 -17.29 8.08
CA LYS A 155 3.40 -17.21 9.29
C LYS A 155 2.80 -16.37 10.43
N LEU A 156 1.72 -15.62 10.17
CA LEU A 156 1.08 -14.78 11.19
C LEU A 156 0.22 -15.61 12.15
N GLU A 157 0.12 -15.16 13.40
CA GLU A 157 -0.82 -15.69 14.37
C GLU A 157 -2.27 -15.45 13.93
N LYS A 158 -3.21 -16.27 14.45
CA LYS A 158 -4.63 -16.18 14.08
C LYS A 158 -5.22 -14.80 14.33
N SER A 159 -4.92 -14.19 15.48
CA SER A 159 -5.37 -12.85 15.85
C SER A 159 -4.86 -11.77 14.90
N ASP A 160 -3.64 -11.92 14.38
CA ASP A 160 -3.02 -10.96 13.46
C ASP A 160 -3.63 -11.10 12.05
N LYS A 161 -4.02 -12.32 11.66
CA LYS A 161 -4.72 -12.58 10.39
C LYS A 161 -6.08 -11.88 10.27
N GLU A 162 -6.75 -11.64 11.38
CA GLU A 162 -8.07 -11.00 11.39
C GLU A 162 -8.05 -9.57 10.79
N VAL A 163 -6.97 -8.82 10.98
CA VAL A 163 -6.86 -7.44 10.47
C VAL A 163 -6.85 -7.37 8.93
N PHE A 164 -6.49 -8.47 8.25
CA PHE A 164 -6.43 -8.54 6.79
C PHE A 164 -7.77 -8.86 6.14
N GLN A 165 -8.75 -9.38 6.89
CA GLN A 165 -10.04 -9.84 6.34
C GLN A 165 -10.81 -8.73 5.63
N THR A 166 -10.72 -7.51 6.12
CA THR A 166 -11.40 -6.33 5.55
C THR A 166 -10.43 -5.30 4.97
N ALA A 167 -9.13 -5.61 4.97
CA ALA A 167 -8.11 -4.70 4.45
C ALA A 167 -8.22 -4.54 2.92
N LYS A 168 -8.00 -3.31 2.45
CA LYS A 168 -8.10 -2.94 1.04
C LYS A 168 -6.75 -2.54 0.48
N TYR A 169 -6.59 -2.77 -0.81
CA TYR A 169 -5.49 -2.27 -1.61
C TYR A 169 -6.05 -1.46 -2.77
N THR A 170 -5.46 -0.29 -2.98
CA THR A 170 -5.76 0.59 -4.11
C THR A 170 -4.45 0.95 -4.81
N SER A 171 -4.36 0.73 -6.12
CA SER A 171 -3.29 1.33 -6.92
C SER A 171 -3.86 2.31 -7.93
N VAL A 172 -3.12 3.41 -8.13
CA VAL A 172 -3.45 4.45 -9.10
C VAL A 172 -2.19 4.78 -9.90
N TYR A 173 -2.25 4.57 -11.22
CA TYR A 173 -1.15 4.93 -12.11
C TYR A 173 -1.62 6.02 -13.06
N LYS A 174 -0.90 7.13 -13.11
CA LYS A 174 -1.17 8.32 -13.92
C LYS A 174 -0.05 8.51 -14.93
N PHE A 175 -0.38 8.93 -16.14
CA PHE A 175 0.56 9.08 -17.26
C PHE A 175 0.31 10.40 -18.00
N ASP A 176 1.37 10.97 -18.57
CA ASP A 176 1.24 12.10 -19.50
C ASP A 176 0.59 11.65 -20.81
N SER A 177 0.99 10.49 -21.31
CA SER A 177 0.40 9.87 -22.51
C SER A 177 -0.88 9.07 -22.19
N THR A 178 -1.74 8.86 -23.18
CA THR A 178 -2.96 8.08 -23.01
C THR A 178 -2.70 6.57 -23.02
N ILE A 179 -3.50 5.84 -22.26
CA ILE A 179 -3.43 4.39 -22.15
C ILE A 179 -4.05 3.75 -23.41
N LYS A 180 -3.24 2.97 -24.14
CA LYS A 180 -3.67 2.17 -25.29
C LYS A 180 -4.34 0.88 -24.83
N SER A 181 -3.68 0.13 -23.93
CA SER A 181 -4.17 -1.15 -23.41
C SER A 181 -3.61 -1.44 -22.01
N PHE A 182 -4.23 -2.37 -21.32
CA PHE A 182 -3.76 -2.87 -20.02
C PHE A 182 -4.17 -4.34 -19.82
N SER A 183 -3.41 -5.09 -19.02
CA SER A 183 -3.60 -6.54 -18.86
C SER A 183 -4.53 -6.92 -17.72
N ASN A 184 -4.61 -6.10 -16.66
CA ASN A 184 -5.42 -6.43 -15.48
C ASN A 184 -6.87 -6.02 -15.68
N LYS A 185 -7.74 -7.01 -15.88
CA LYS A 185 -9.18 -6.81 -16.18
C LYS A 185 -9.98 -6.19 -15.03
N ASN A 186 -9.47 -6.23 -13.79
CA ASN A 186 -10.11 -5.60 -12.64
C ASN A 186 -9.77 -4.10 -12.52
N SER A 187 -8.92 -3.59 -13.41
CA SER A 187 -8.57 -2.19 -13.47
C SER A 187 -9.59 -1.38 -14.26
N THR A 188 -9.75 -0.12 -13.88
CA THR A 188 -10.62 0.86 -14.56
C THR A 188 -9.83 2.09 -14.96
N THR A 189 -10.07 2.62 -16.16
CA THR A 189 -9.42 3.84 -16.65
C THR A 189 -10.27 5.07 -16.38
N SER A 190 -9.61 6.23 -16.24
CA SER A 190 -10.27 7.53 -16.26
C SER A 190 -10.89 7.83 -17.64
N LYS A 191 -11.81 8.78 -17.70
CA LYS A 191 -12.41 9.25 -18.97
C LYS A 191 -11.35 9.76 -19.95
N SER A 192 -10.31 10.45 -19.45
CA SER A 192 -9.19 10.93 -20.25
C SER A 192 -8.24 9.84 -20.72
N ARG A 193 -8.38 8.61 -20.23
CA ARG A 193 -7.46 7.48 -20.42
C ARG A 193 -6.01 7.78 -20.01
N LYS A 194 -5.78 8.77 -19.15
CA LYS A 194 -4.45 9.11 -18.61
C LYS A 194 -4.21 8.54 -17.21
N ALA A 195 -5.21 7.90 -16.61
CA ALA A 195 -5.08 7.24 -15.33
C ALA A 195 -5.78 5.88 -15.34
N ILE A 196 -5.25 4.95 -14.57
CA ILE A 196 -5.82 3.63 -14.34
C ILE A 196 -5.81 3.34 -12.84
N LYS A 197 -6.89 2.76 -12.35
CA LYS A 197 -7.09 2.41 -10.94
C LYS A 197 -7.44 0.93 -10.81
N LEU A 198 -6.84 0.28 -9.83
CA LEU A 198 -7.20 -1.04 -9.35
C LEU A 198 -7.60 -0.93 -7.87
N ASN A 199 -8.75 -1.47 -7.52
CA ASN A 199 -9.14 -1.69 -6.13
C ASN A 199 -9.23 -3.20 -5.89
N GLY A 200 -8.72 -3.66 -4.74
CA GLY A 200 -8.75 -5.06 -4.39
C GLY A 200 -8.86 -5.30 -2.90
N SER A 201 -9.22 -6.51 -2.53
CA SER A 201 -9.15 -7.01 -1.17
C SER A 201 -7.77 -7.60 -0.92
N ILE A 202 -7.11 -7.22 0.19
CA ILE A 202 -5.80 -7.79 0.55
C ILE A 202 -5.93 -9.30 0.76
N ILE A 203 -7.01 -9.78 1.36
CA ILE A 203 -7.21 -11.23 1.52
C ILE A 203 -7.42 -11.96 0.18
N SER A 204 -8.07 -11.32 -0.81
CA SER A 204 -8.19 -11.87 -2.16
C SER A 204 -6.84 -11.94 -2.88
N LEU A 205 -5.97 -10.93 -2.68
CA LEU A 205 -4.59 -10.95 -3.18
C LEU A 205 -3.77 -12.08 -2.53
N ILE A 206 -3.89 -12.26 -1.21
CA ILE A 206 -3.22 -13.33 -0.45
C ILE A 206 -3.64 -14.71 -0.97
N ASN A 207 -4.92 -14.91 -1.21
CA ASN A 207 -5.47 -16.18 -1.70
C ASN A 207 -5.26 -16.40 -3.21
N GLY A 208 -4.71 -15.41 -3.94
CA GLY A 208 -4.49 -15.49 -5.38
C GLY A 208 -5.73 -15.32 -6.25
N ASN A 209 -6.88 -14.95 -5.64
CA ASN A 209 -8.13 -14.67 -6.35
C ASN A 209 -8.07 -13.35 -7.12
N GLU A 210 -7.25 -12.42 -6.65
CA GLU A 210 -6.95 -11.14 -7.30
C GLU A 210 -5.45 -10.98 -7.48
N LYS A 211 -5.04 -10.12 -8.42
CA LYS A 211 -3.64 -9.81 -8.72
C LYS A 211 -3.46 -8.31 -8.83
N ILE A 212 -2.31 -7.82 -8.36
CA ILE A 212 -1.90 -6.42 -8.56
C ILE A 212 -1.11 -6.23 -9.85
N GLU A 213 -0.64 -7.32 -10.47
CA GLU A 213 0.11 -7.26 -11.71
C GLU A 213 -0.68 -6.54 -12.79
N ASN A 214 0.00 -5.64 -13.48
CA ASN A 214 -0.58 -4.94 -14.62
C ASN A 214 0.52 -4.54 -15.60
N THR A 215 0.29 -4.81 -16.88
CA THR A 215 1.09 -4.30 -17.98
C THR A 215 0.24 -3.25 -18.69
N ILE A 216 0.69 -2.01 -18.69
CA ILE A 216 -0.01 -0.85 -19.26
C ILE A 216 0.81 -0.34 -20.42
N THR A 217 0.22 -0.33 -21.62
CA THR A 217 0.83 0.20 -22.83
C THR A 217 0.26 1.58 -23.12
N LEU A 218 1.13 2.55 -23.38
CA LEU A 218 0.77 3.93 -23.73
C LEU A 218 0.83 4.14 -25.26
N ASN A 219 0.15 5.20 -25.73
CA ASN A 219 0.19 5.63 -27.13
C ASN A 219 1.47 6.38 -27.47
#